data_135e308d0f2c39bddbd9858bd7d53e53
#
_entry.id   135e308d0f2c39bddbd9858bd7d53e53
#
_cell.length_a   1.000
_cell.length_b   1.000
_cell.length_c   1.000
_cell.angle_alpha   90.00
_cell.angle_beta   90.00
_cell.angle_gamma   90.00
#
_symmetry.space_group_name_H-M   'P 1'
#
loop_
_entity.id
_entity.type
_entity.pdbx_description
1 polymer ?
#
loop_
_entity_poly.entity_id
_entity_poly.type
_entity_poly.pdbx_seq_one_letter_code
_entity_poly.pdbx_strand_id
1 'polypeptide(L)'
;MQGKTVVITGATSGIGQVAAAKLAERGARIVFVARDPARGEALLRHLNAIAPGIPHAAYYADLSRLSEMKRVAGEIAAAEPKIDVLINNAGAMFTPRQVTADGLEQTFALNHMSYFVLTNLLLENLKAAGKARIVSTASDAHRGGKFDFADLQSEQRYRAFVVYARSKLMNILFTRELARRLQGTAVTANCLHPGFVATRFGDNNTGLLKTVFGFAKNFALSPEKGARTLLYLATSPEVDGVSGKYFDKSRPTTPSKEAQDDAAAAKLWQVSAEISGVGA
;
A
#
# COMPACT_ATOMS: atom_id res chain seq x y z
N MET A 1 15.92 9.89 -9.47
CA MET A 1 14.73 9.18 -9.96
C MET A 1 14.41 9.53 -11.42
N GLN A 2 15.35 10.23 -12.06
CA GLN A 2 15.19 10.69 -13.44
C GLN A 2 14.81 9.54 -14.39
N GLY A 3 13.76 9.72 -15.18
CA GLY A 3 13.27 8.74 -16.14
C GLY A 3 12.64 7.47 -15.54
N LYS A 4 12.43 7.43 -14.21
CA LYS A 4 11.79 6.30 -13.52
C LYS A 4 10.28 6.49 -13.42
N THR A 5 9.51 5.42 -13.67
CA THR A 5 8.06 5.40 -13.46
C THR A 5 7.73 4.83 -12.09
N VAL A 6 6.97 5.60 -11.31
CA VAL A 6 6.48 5.23 -9.98
C VAL A 6 4.96 5.16 -10.00
N VAL A 7 4.42 3.99 -9.72
CA VAL A 7 2.98 3.79 -9.49
C VAL A 7 2.71 3.86 -7.99
N ILE A 8 1.76 4.70 -7.56
CA ILE A 8 1.44 4.89 -6.14
C ILE A 8 -0.06 4.91 -5.89
N THR A 9 -0.51 4.20 -4.87
CA THR A 9 -1.87 4.25 -4.35
C THR A 9 -1.96 5.13 -3.09
N GLY A 10 -3.10 5.78 -2.88
CA GLY A 10 -3.30 6.65 -1.71
C GLY A 10 -2.44 7.93 -1.73
N ALA A 11 -2.14 8.45 -2.93
CA ALA A 11 -1.30 9.62 -3.13
C ALA A 11 -2.00 10.97 -2.87
N THR A 12 -3.31 11.00 -2.68
CA THR A 12 -4.08 12.26 -2.56
C THR A 12 -4.13 12.85 -1.16
N SER A 13 -3.40 12.25 -0.20
CA SER A 13 -3.30 12.76 1.18
C SER A 13 -2.13 12.16 1.94
N GLY A 14 -1.73 12.82 3.02
CA GLY A 14 -0.77 12.30 4.00
C GLY A 14 0.58 11.89 3.43
N ILE A 15 1.09 10.74 3.88
CA ILE A 15 2.44 10.26 3.48
C ILE A 15 2.55 9.97 1.99
N GLY A 16 1.47 9.48 1.36
CA GLY A 16 1.43 9.20 -0.07
C GLY A 16 1.55 10.46 -0.92
N GLN A 17 0.89 11.55 -0.51
CA GLN A 17 0.97 12.84 -1.19
C GLN A 17 2.38 13.42 -1.11
N VAL A 18 2.98 13.39 0.07
CA VAL A 18 4.37 13.84 0.26
C VAL A 18 5.34 12.99 -0.55
N ALA A 19 5.14 11.66 -0.54
CA ALA A 19 6.00 10.77 -1.32
C ALA A 19 5.91 11.04 -2.82
N ALA A 20 4.69 11.21 -3.36
CA ALA A 20 4.48 11.52 -4.77
C ALA A 20 5.19 12.84 -5.17
N ALA A 21 5.00 13.91 -4.38
CA ALA A 21 5.67 15.19 -4.63
C ALA A 21 7.20 15.06 -4.58
N LYS A 22 7.75 14.43 -3.53
CA LYS A 22 9.20 14.26 -3.37
C LYS A 22 9.85 13.37 -4.44
N LEU A 23 9.12 12.40 -4.97
CA LEU A 23 9.60 11.58 -6.09
C LEU A 23 9.53 12.35 -7.42
N ALA A 24 8.49 13.15 -7.65
CA ALA A 24 8.38 14.02 -8.80
C ALA A 24 9.50 15.09 -8.81
N GLU A 25 9.78 15.77 -7.66
CA GLU A 25 10.92 16.69 -7.51
C GLU A 25 12.26 16.05 -7.89
N ARG A 26 12.39 14.73 -7.75
CA ARG A 26 13.58 13.95 -8.13
C ARG A 26 13.55 13.44 -9.58
N GLY A 27 12.60 13.91 -10.39
CA GLY A 27 12.50 13.58 -11.80
C GLY A 27 11.76 12.27 -12.12
N ALA A 28 11.02 11.70 -11.18
CA ALA A 28 10.19 10.52 -11.45
C ALA A 28 8.88 10.91 -12.14
N ARG A 29 8.46 10.10 -13.11
CA ARG A 29 7.09 10.07 -13.60
C ARG A 29 6.21 9.44 -12.53
N ILE A 30 5.19 10.15 -12.08
CA ILE A 30 4.22 9.65 -11.09
C ILE A 30 2.94 9.23 -11.80
N VAL A 31 2.56 7.98 -11.59
CA VAL A 31 1.29 7.39 -11.97
C VAL A 31 0.55 7.06 -10.68
N PHE A 32 -0.64 7.58 -10.48
CA PHE A 32 -1.32 7.35 -9.20
C PHE A 32 -2.79 6.98 -9.36
N VAL A 33 -3.28 6.21 -8.39
CA VAL A 33 -4.69 5.84 -8.30
C VAL A 33 -5.36 6.67 -7.20
N ALA A 34 -6.43 7.36 -7.56
CA ALA A 34 -7.26 8.16 -6.67
C ALA A 34 -8.72 7.68 -6.71
N ARG A 35 -9.41 7.74 -5.56
CA ARG A 35 -10.86 7.47 -5.51
C ARG A 35 -11.68 8.71 -5.85
N ASP A 36 -11.21 9.87 -5.44
CA ASP A 36 -11.89 11.17 -5.59
C ASP A 36 -11.27 11.94 -6.76
N PRO A 37 -12.02 12.19 -7.85
CA PRO A 37 -11.50 12.90 -9.03
C PRO A 37 -10.99 14.31 -8.70
N ALA A 38 -11.70 15.08 -7.88
CA ALA A 38 -11.31 16.46 -7.58
C ALA A 38 -9.95 16.53 -6.86
N ARG A 39 -9.69 15.60 -5.93
CA ARG A 39 -8.39 15.46 -5.25
C ARG A 39 -7.31 14.93 -6.19
N GLY A 40 -7.66 14.01 -7.08
CA GLY A 40 -6.75 13.49 -8.08
C GLY A 40 -6.27 14.60 -9.02
N GLU A 41 -7.17 15.39 -9.55
CA GLU A 41 -6.85 16.55 -10.40
C GLU A 41 -6.02 17.60 -9.66
N ALA A 42 -6.34 17.89 -8.39
CA ALA A 42 -5.55 18.82 -7.58
C ALA A 42 -4.11 18.32 -7.39
N LEU A 43 -3.92 17.02 -7.13
CA LEU A 43 -2.58 16.42 -7.05
C LEU A 43 -1.87 16.47 -8.40
N LEU A 44 -2.56 16.12 -9.49
CA LEU A 44 -1.96 16.14 -10.83
C LEU A 44 -1.47 17.55 -11.22
N ARG A 45 -2.28 18.58 -10.96
CA ARG A 45 -1.86 19.99 -11.15
C ARG A 45 -0.61 20.33 -10.30
N HIS A 46 -0.59 19.90 -9.05
CA HIS A 46 0.56 20.12 -8.17
C HIS A 46 1.82 19.43 -8.70
N LEU A 47 1.73 18.17 -9.12
CA LEU A 47 2.86 17.41 -9.68
C LEU A 47 3.38 18.07 -10.97
N ASN A 48 2.50 18.50 -11.86
CA ASN A 48 2.88 19.21 -13.09
C ASN A 48 3.55 20.56 -12.81
N ALA A 49 3.18 21.24 -11.71
CA ALA A 49 3.81 22.52 -11.32
C ALA A 49 5.23 22.30 -10.75
N ILE A 50 5.47 21.26 -9.97
CA ILE A 50 6.78 21.00 -9.35
C ILE A 50 7.76 20.27 -10.27
N ALA A 51 7.26 19.56 -11.27
CA ALA A 51 8.08 18.80 -12.23
C ALA A 51 7.52 19.01 -13.66
N PRO A 52 7.62 20.22 -14.21
CA PRO A 52 7.11 20.53 -15.54
C PRO A 52 7.81 19.69 -16.61
N GLY A 53 7.06 19.26 -17.62
CA GLY A 53 7.57 18.45 -18.72
C GLY A 53 7.60 16.94 -18.43
N ILE A 54 7.33 16.49 -17.21
CA ILE A 54 7.15 15.07 -16.90
C ILE A 54 5.66 14.74 -17.01
N PRO A 55 5.25 13.79 -17.88
CA PRO A 55 3.85 13.48 -18.11
C PRO A 55 3.27 12.60 -16.98
N HIS A 56 2.96 13.17 -15.81
CA HIS A 56 2.30 12.47 -14.73
C HIS A 56 0.91 12.00 -15.13
N ALA A 57 0.39 10.92 -14.52
CA ALA A 57 -0.91 10.36 -14.85
C ALA A 57 -1.74 10.05 -13.60
N ALA A 58 -3.05 10.31 -13.68
CA ALA A 58 -4.04 9.98 -12.67
C ALA A 58 -5.01 8.93 -13.22
N TYR A 59 -5.24 7.89 -12.45
CA TYR A 59 -6.27 6.89 -12.68
C TYR A 59 -7.29 6.94 -11.55
N TYR A 60 -8.55 6.68 -11.86
CA TYR A 60 -9.63 6.79 -10.88
C TYR A 60 -10.29 5.44 -10.64
N ALA A 61 -10.24 4.98 -9.39
CA ALA A 61 -10.83 3.71 -8.98
C ALA A 61 -11.12 3.69 -7.47
N ASP A 62 -12.17 3.01 -7.08
CA ASP A 62 -12.37 2.60 -5.69
C ASP A 62 -11.65 1.27 -5.43
N LEU A 63 -10.49 1.36 -4.82
CA LEU A 63 -9.64 0.19 -4.51
C LEU A 63 -10.21 -0.70 -3.39
N SER A 64 -11.42 -0.49 -2.93
CA SER A 64 -12.15 -1.46 -2.11
C SER A 64 -12.97 -2.47 -2.94
N ARG A 65 -13.03 -2.31 -4.27
CA ARG A 65 -13.80 -3.14 -5.20
C ARG A 65 -12.87 -3.93 -6.12
N LEU A 66 -13.01 -5.25 -6.13
CA LEU A 66 -12.16 -6.14 -6.95
C LEU A 66 -12.21 -5.82 -8.45
N SER A 67 -13.40 -5.54 -8.97
CA SER A 67 -13.60 -5.16 -10.38
C SER A 67 -12.80 -3.91 -10.74
N GLU A 68 -12.82 -2.89 -9.86
CA GLU A 68 -12.10 -1.64 -10.06
C GLU A 68 -10.57 -1.81 -9.90
N MET A 69 -10.13 -2.66 -8.95
CA MET A 69 -8.72 -3.01 -8.82
C MET A 69 -8.19 -3.64 -10.11
N LYS A 70 -8.93 -4.61 -10.68
CA LYS A 70 -8.55 -5.29 -11.93
C LYS A 70 -8.57 -4.34 -13.12
N ARG A 71 -9.62 -3.54 -13.27
CA ARG A 71 -9.75 -2.57 -14.35
C ARG A 71 -8.58 -1.59 -14.35
N VAL A 72 -8.36 -0.92 -13.21
CA VAL A 72 -7.31 0.12 -13.14
C VAL A 72 -5.91 -0.47 -13.27
N ALA A 73 -5.65 -1.67 -12.74
CA ALA A 73 -4.37 -2.33 -12.94
C ALA A 73 -4.13 -2.67 -14.41
N GLY A 74 -5.16 -3.16 -15.13
CA GLY A 74 -5.08 -3.43 -16.58
C GLY A 74 -4.82 -2.16 -17.39
N GLU A 75 -5.50 -1.05 -17.07
CA GLU A 75 -5.27 0.24 -17.73
C GLU A 75 -3.84 0.76 -17.49
N ILE A 76 -3.34 0.67 -16.27
CA ILE A 76 -1.95 1.05 -15.94
C ILE A 76 -0.95 0.13 -16.66
N ALA A 77 -1.18 -1.18 -16.63
CA ALA A 77 -0.29 -2.15 -17.30
C ALA A 77 -0.17 -1.91 -18.80
N ALA A 78 -1.28 -1.55 -19.45
CA ALA A 78 -1.29 -1.23 -20.87
C ALA A 78 -0.57 0.10 -21.22
N ALA A 79 -0.68 1.09 -20.32
CA ALA A 79 -0.11 2.42 -20.54
C ALA A 79 1.37 2.53 -20.11
N GLU A 80 1.79 1.75 -19.12
CA GLU A 80 3.12 1.83 -18.52
C GLU A 80 3.90 0.51 -18.75
N PRO A 81 4.58 0.35 -19.88
CA PRO A 81 5.27 -0.90 -20.20
C PRO A 81 6.38 -1.26 -19.20
N LYS A 82 6.90 -0.29 -18.47
CA LYS A 82 7.91 -0.47 -17.43
C LYS A 82 7.55 0.33 -16.18
N ILE A 83 7.55 -0.34 -15.03
CA ILE A 83 7.30 0.28 -13.72
C ILE A 83 8.52 0.03 -12.84
N ASP A 84 9.21 1.09 -12.44
CA ASP A 84 10.41 0.99 -11.61
C ASP A 84 10.08 0.86 -10.12
N VAL A 85 8.99 1.48 -9.67
CA VAL A 85 8.56 1.40 -8.26
C VAL A 85 7.04 1.29 -8.19
N LEU A 86 6.55 0.31 -7.45
CA LEU A 86 5.15 0.22 -7.03
C LEU A 86 5.05 0.51 -5.54
N ILE A 87 4.28 1.54 -5.18
CA ILE A 87 4.02 1.93 -3.80
C ILE A 87 2.57 1.61 -3.44
N ASN A 88 2.38 0.51 -2.75
CA ASN A 88 1.13 0.11 -2.15
C ASN A 88 0.95 0.87 -0.82
N ASN A 89 0.18 1.96 -0.83
CA ASN A 89 0.05 2.84 0.33
C ASN A 89 -1.39 3.16 0.70
N ALA A 90 -2.37 3.02 -0.21
CA ALA A 90 -3.77 3.22 0.13
C ALA A 90 -4.20 2.34 1.30
N GLY A 91 -4.91 2.92 2.26
CA GLY A 91 -5.41 2.17 3.40
C GLY A 91 -6.26 3.03 4.32
N ALA A 92 -7.20 2.39 4.98
CA ALA A 92 -8.11 3.03 5.95
C ALA A 92 -8.54 2.02 7.03
N MET A 93 -9.24 2.53 8.03
CA MET A 93 -9.96 1.76 9.02
C MET A 93 -11.42 2.20 8.95
N PHE A 94 -12.32 1.25 8.86
CA PHE A 94 -13.76 1.51 8.77
C PHE A 94 -14.48 1.10 10.04
N THR A 95 -15.49 1.89 10.42
CA THR A 95 -16.43 1.57 11.47
C THR A 95 -17.77 2.23 11.16
N PRO A 96 -18.88 1.52 11.23
CA PRO A 96 -19.03 0.09 11.53
C PRO A 96 -18.44 -0.82 10.45
N ARG A 97 -18.60 -2.16 10.59
CA ARG A 97 -18.28 -3.12 9.53
C ARG A 97 -19.07 -2.79 8.28
N GLN A 98 -18.38 -2.74 7.17
CA GLN A 98 -18.96 -2.54 5.83
C GLN A 98 -18.50 -3.67 4.92
N VAL A 99 -19.39 -4.09 4.02
CA VAL A 99 -19.13 -5.11 3.01
C VAL A 99 -19.20 -4.46 1.64
N THR A 100 -18.23 -4.74 0.80
CA THR A 100 -18.17 -4.24 -0.57
C THR A 100 -19.16 -4.98 -1.48
N ALA A 101 -19.36 -4.46 -2.69
CA ALA A 101 -20.21 -5.13 -3.69
C ALA A 101 -19.70 -6.52 -4.08
N ASP A 102 -18.40 -6.80 -3.86
CA ASP A 102 -17.78 -8.11 -4.10
C ASP A 102 -17.89 -9.06 -2.88
N GLY A 103 -18.63 -8.69 -1.84
CA GLY A 103 -18.80 -9.49 -0.62
C GLY A 103 -17.62 -9.46 0.34
N LEU A 104 -16.68 -8.53 0.19
CA LEU A 104 -15.49 -8.44 1.05
C LEU A 104 -15.67 -7.39 2.16
N GLU A 105 -15.10 -7.66 3.35
CA GLU A 105 -14.98 -6.64 4.39
C GLU A 105 -14.10 -5.49 3.88
N GLN A 106 -14.55 -4.26 4.06
CA GLN A 106 -13.98 -3.10 3.37
C GLN A 106 -12.53 -2.78 3.77
N THR A 107 -12.13 -3.03 5.03
CA THR A 107 -10.73 -2.86 5.47
C THR A 107 -9.84 -3.93 4.86
N PHE A 108 -10.30 -5.18 4.85
CA PHE A 108 -9.61 -6.28 4.18
C PHE A 108 -9.44 -6.01 2.69
N ALA A 109 -10.52 -5.61 2.02
CA ALA A 109 -10.50 -5.29 0.59
C ALA A 109 -9.51 -4.16 0.27
N LEU A 110 -9.62 -3.01 0.95
CA LEU A 110 -8.77 -1.85 0.65
C LEU A 110 -7.32 -2.04 1.08
N ASN A 111 -7.07 -2.58 2.29
CA ASN A 111 -5.72 -2.59 2.86
C ASN A 111 -4.87 -3.77 2.40
N HIS A 112 -5.50 -4.91 2.05
CA HIS A 112 -4.79 -6.12 1.66
C HIS A 112 -5.07 -6.52 0.22
N MET A 113 -6.33 -6.73 -0.16
CA MET A 113 -6.65 -7.23 -1.50
C MET A 113 -6.22 -6.27 -2.60
N SER A 114 -6.30 -4.95 -2.38
CA SER A 114 -5.80 -3.97 -3.35
C SER A 114 -4.30 -4.11 -3.60
N TYR A 115 -3.50 -4.33 -2.55
CA TYR A 115 -2.06 -4.55 -2.68
C TYR A 115 -1.75 -5.84 -3.43
N PHE A 116 -2.48 -6.90 -3.08
CA PHE A 116 -2.35 -8.21 -3.74
C PHE A 116 -2.68 -8.14 -5.23
N VAL A 117 -3.85 -7.61 -5.57
CA VAL A 117 -4.35 -7.57 -6.97
C VAL A 117 -3.50 -6.66 -7.84
N LEU A 118 -3.24 -5.41 -7.40
CA LEU A 118 -2.43 -4.49 -8.19
C LEU A 118 -1.01 -5.03 -8.40
N THR A 119 -0.39 -5.56 -7.35
CA THR A 119 0.98 -6.09 -7.46
C THR A 119 1.05 -7.23 -8.47
N ASN A 120 0.12 -8.19 -8.41
CA ASN A 120 0.15 -9.34 -9.31
C ASN A 120 -0.13 -8.95 -10.76
N LEU A 121 -1.07 -8.03 -11.01
CA LEU A 121 -1.41 -7.59 -12.36
C LEU A 121 -0.37 -6.65 -12.99
N LEU A 122 0.43 -5.96 -12.17
CA LEU A 122 1.53 -5.09 -12.64
C LEU A 122 2.90 -5.79 -12.61
N LEU A 123 2.95 -7.08 -12.27
CA LEU A 123 4.20 -7.77 -12.01
C LEU A 123 5.09 -7.87 -13.27
N GLU A 124 4.53 -8.10 -14.43
CA GLU A 124 5.29 -8.18 -15.67
C GLU A 124 5.89 -6.81 -16.07
N ASN A 125 5.16 -5.71 -15.83
CA ASN A 125 5.66 -4.34 -16.04
C ASN A 125 6.80 -4.00 -15.06
N LEU A 126 6.73 -4.51 -13.81
CA LEU A 126 7.81 -4.39 -12.83
C LEU A 126 9.04 -5.20 -13.25
N LYS A 127 8.87 -6.44 -13.72
CA LYS A 127 9.98 -7.26 -14.26
C LYS A 127 10.61 -6.62 -15.50
N ALA A 128 9.80 -6.02 -16.37
CA ALA A 128 10.27 -5.36 -17.59
C ALA A 128 11.15 -4.13 -17.32
N ALA A 129 11.09 -3.53 -16.15
CA ALA A 129 11.99 -2.44 -15.73
C ALA A 129 13.39 -2.94 -15.35
N GLY A 130 13.59 -4.26 -15.22
CA GLY A 130 14.83 -4.89 -14.78
C GLY A 130 14.93 -4.83 -13.25
N LYS A 131 15.45 -3.73 -12.69
CA LYS A 131 15.48 -3.51 -11.24
C LYS A 131 14.26 -2.71 -10.80
N ALA A 132 13.29 -3.36 -10.20
CA ALA A 132 12.10 -2.70 -9.68
C ALA A 132 11.92 -2.94 -8.17
N ARG A 133 11.16 -2.06 -7.53
CA ARG A 133 10.91 -2.11 -6.09
C ARG A 133 9.42 -2.06 -5.80
N ILE A 134 8.97 -2.96 -4.94
CA ILE A 134 7.61 -2.98 -4.41
C ILE A 134 7.68 -2.56 -2.94
N VAL A 135 7.01 -1.47 -2.59
CA VAL A 135 7.00 -0.89 -1.24
C VAL A 135 5.59 -0.90 -0.69
N SER A 136 5.35 -1.66 0.38
CA SER A 136 4.03 -1.82 0.99
C SER A 136 3.94 -1.14 2.35
N THR A 137 2.92 -0.32 2.55
CA THR A 137 2.68 0.35 3.84
C THR A 137 1.97 -0.59 4.81
N ALA A 138 2.72 -1.12 5.76
CA ALA A 138 2.21 -1.84 6.93
C ALA A 138 1.98 -0.86 8.12
N SER A 139 2.08 -1.35 9.35
CA SER A 139 1.99 -0.54 10.57
C SER A 139 2.50 -1.33 11.76
N ASP A 140 3.00 -0.67 12.80
CA ASP A 140 3.31 -1.34 14.07
C ASP A 140 2.04 -1.88 14.78
N ALA A 141 0.86 -1.41 14.39
CA ALA A 141 -0.42 -2.00 14.80
C ALA A 141 -0.51 -3.51 14.48
N HIS A 142 0.27 -4.05 13.51
CA HIS A 142 0.33 -5.49 13.20
C HIS A 142 0.59 -6.36 14.42
N ARG A 143 1.28 -5.84 15.45
CA ARG A 143 1.58 -6.58 16.70
C ARG A 143 0.33 -6.94 17.49
N GLY A 144 -0.78 -6.20 17.31
CA GLY A 144 -2.10 -6.53 17.85
C GLY A 144 -2.96 -7.38 16.91
N GLY A 145 -2.47 -7.69 15.72
CA GLY A 145 -3.16 -8.50 14.74
C GLY A 145 -3.04 -10.00 15.06
N LYS A 146 -4.18 -10.70 15.02
CA LYS A 146 -4.21 -12.15 15.11
C LYS A 146 -4.86 -12.71 13.86
N PHE A 147 -4.30 -13.81 13.35
CA PHE A 147 -4.85 -14.50 12.19
C PHE A 147 -5.90 -15.50 12.61
N ASP A 148 -7.01 -15.44 11.93
CA ASP A 148 -8.03 -16.46 11.94
C ASP A 148 -8.48 -16.67 10.49
N PHE A 149 -8.04 -17.76 9.88
CA PHE A 149 -8.41 -18.09 8.50
C PHE A 149 -9.87 -18.53 8.36
N ALA A 150 -10.52 -18.92 9.45
CA ALA A 150 -11.95 -19.26 9.44
C ALA A 150 -12.83 -18.00 9.46
N ASP A 151 -12.29 -16.86 9.90
CA ASP A 151 -13.00 -15.56 9.97
C ASP A 151 -12.12 -14.39 9.52
N LEU A 152 -11.50 -14.52 8.33
CA LEU A 152 -10.63 -13.46 7.77
C LEU A 152 -11.37 -12.13 7.62
N GLN A 153 -12.66 -12.18 7.37
CA GLN A 153 -13.49 -11.00 7.09
C GLN A 153 -14.26 -10.50 8.31
N SER A 154 -13.96 -11.04 9.51
CA SER A 154 -14.55 -10.60 10.78
C SER A 154 -16.08 -10.57 10.76
N GLU A 155 -16.69 -11.65 10.27
CA GLU A 155 -18.15 -11.81 10.21
C GLU A 155 -18.76 -12.09 11.58
N GLN A 156 -18.06 -12.90 12.40
CA GLN A 156 -18.51 -13.28 13.74
C GLN A 156 -18.36 -12.16 14.75
N ARG A 157 -17.26 -11.40 14.69
CA ARG A 157 -16.99 -10.30 15.61
C ARG A 157 -16.15 -9.20 14.96
N TYR A 158 -16.72 -8.02 14.83
CA TYR A 158 -16.06 -6.85 14.28
C TYR A 158 -15.56 -5.89 15.36
N ARG A 159 -14.25 -5.63 15.37
CA ARG A 159 -13.61 -4.56 16.14
C ARG A 159 -12.67 -3.82 15.18
N ALA A 160 -13.02 -2.62 14.80
CA ALA A 160 -12.34 -1.88 13.73
C ALA A 160 -10.80 -1.86 13.87
N PHE A 161 -10.27 -1.59 15.07
CA PHE A 161 -8.82 -1.57 15.31
C PHE A 161 -8.18 -2.96 15.16
N VAL A 162 -8.86 -4.04 15.60
CA VAL A 162 -8.35 -5.42 15.46
C VAL A 162 -8.32 -5.82 13.99
N VAL A 163 -9.36 -5.47 13.23
CA VAL A 163 -9.44 -5.73 11.78
C VAL A 163 -8.36 -4.96 11.04
N TYR A 164 -8.16 -3.68 11.40
CA TYR A 164 -7.06 -2.88 10.87
C TYR A 164 -5.69 -3.49 11.20
N ALA A 165 -5.45 -3.86 12.46
CA ALA A 165 -4.20 -4.49 12.89
C ALA A 165 -3.93 -5.79 12.12
N ARG A 166 -4.99 -6.62 11.93
CA ARG A 166 -4.94 -7.82 11.08
C ARG A 166 -4.58 -7.49 9.63
N SER A 167 -5.18 -6.47 9.03
CA SER A 167 -4.87 -6.07 7.67
C SER A 167 -3.40 -5.64 7.50
N LYS A 168 -2.81 -5.03 8.53
CA LYS A 168 -1.40 -4.63 8.53
C LYS A 168 -0.45 -5.80 8.76
N LEU A 169 -0.87 -6.81 9.51
CA LEU A 169 -0.19 -8.11 9.58
C LEU A 169 -0.20 -8.82 8.22
N MET A 170 -1.35 -8.83 7.53
CA MET A 170 -1.48 -9.37 6.17
C MET A 170 -0.48 -8.71 5.20
N ASN A 171 -0.26 -7.40 5.29
CA ASN A 171 0.68 -6.71 4.41
C ASN A 171 2.13 -7.14 4.63
N ILE A 172 2.51 -7.49 5.86
CA ILE A 172 3.86 -8.03 6.14
C ILE A 172 3.98 -9.46 5.58
N LEU A 173 3.00 -10.32 5.85
CA LEU A 173 2.98 -11.70 5.34
C LEU A 173 2.95 -11.73 3.80
N PHE A 174 2.13 -10.91 3.17
CA PHE A 174 2.10 -10.72 1.72
C PHE A 174 3.49 -10.33 1.18
N THR A 175 4.15 -9.35 1.80
CA THR A 175 5.47 -8.90 1.37
C THR A 175 6.52 -10.00 1.49
N ARG A 176 6.49 -10.82 2.54
CA ARG A 176 7.40 -11.95 2.73
C ARG A 176 7.20 -13.03 1.66
N GLU A 177 5.96 -13.45 1.44
CA GLU A 177 5.64 -14.45 0.41
C GLU A 177 5.94 -13.94 -1.00
N LEU A 178 5.61 -12.67 -1.29
CA LEU A 178 5.97 -12.05 -2.55
C LEU A 178 7.49 -12.05 -2.78
N ALA A 179 8.27 -11.67 -1.78
CA ALA A 179 9.73 -11.69 -1.87
C ALA A 179 10.28 -13.10 -2.14
N ARG A 180 9.67 -14.14 -1.54
CA ARG A 180 10.02 -15.54 -1.80
C ARG A 180 9.71 -15.93 -3.25
N ARG A 181 8.56 -15.52 -3.77
CA ARG A 181 8.14 -15.80 -5.16
C ARG A 181 8.95 -15.02 -6.20
N LEU A 182 9.53 -13.89 -5.80
CA LEU A 182 10.40 -13.07 -6.66
C LEU A 182 11.87 -13.51 -6.66
N GLN A 183 12.24 -14.59 -5.96
CA GLN A 183 13.60 -15.12 -5.99
C GLN A 183 14.02 -15.43 -7.43
N GLY A 184 15.27 -15.08 -7.76
CA GLY A 184 15.80 -15.21 -9.12
C GLY A 184 15.45 -14.06 -10.07
N THR A 185 14.61 -13.10 -9.62
CA THR A 185 14.35 -11.86 -10.37
C THR A 185 15.11 -10.68 -9.74
N ALA A 186 15.20 -9.56 -10.47
CA ALA A 186 15.76 -8.32 -9.94
C ALA A 186 14.71 -7.40 -9.27
N VAL A 187 13.48 -7.88 -9.07
CA VAL A 187 12.41 -7.16 -8.37
C VAL A 187 12.49 -7.45 -6.88
N THR A 188 12.45 -6.41 -6.06
CA THR A 188 12.45 -6.54 -4.59
C THR A 188 11.13 -6.09 -3.99
N ALA A 189 10.72 -6.71 -2.87
CA ALA A 189 9.51 -6.36 -2.15
C ALA A 189 9.83 -6.16 -0.67
N ASN A 190 9.52 -4.96 -0.14
CA ASN A 190 9.69 -4.64 1.28
C ASN A 190 8.46 -3.91 1.81
N CYS A 191 8.27 -3.94 3.13
CA CYS A 191 7.21 -3.19 3.78
C CYS A 191 7.73 -2.33 4.93
N LEU A 192 6.92 -1.36 5.33
CA LEU A 192 7.34 -0.39 6.34
C LEU A 192 6.23 -0.03 7.34
N HIS A 193 6.66 0.45 8.51
CA HIS A 193 5.85 1.26 9.40
C HIS A 193 6.19 2.75 9.21
N PRO A 194 5.19 3.61 8.92
CA PRO A 194 5.44 5.03 8.69
C PRO A 194 5.59 5.87 9.98
N GLY A 195 5.45 5.24 11.16
CA GLY A 195 5.22 5.93 12.42
C GLY A 195 3.74 6.26 12.64
N PHE A 196 3.42 6.85 13.77
CA PHE A 196 2.09 7.40 14.01
C PHE A 196 2.01 8.79 13.36
N VAL A 197 1.35 8.87 12.21
CA VAL A 197 1.34 10.07 11.36
C VAL A 197 -0.02 10.76 11.43
N ALA A 198 -0.02 12.09 11.52
CA ALA A 198 -1.21 12.93 11.41
C ALA A 198 -1.73 12.91 9.97
N THR A 199 -2.47 11.87 9.62
CA THR A 199 -3.13 11.75 8.32
C THR A 199 -4.65 11.78 8.51
N ARG A 200 -5.40 11.74 7.41
CA ARG A 200 -6.87 11.56 7.45
C ARG A 200 -7.30 10.15 7.89
N PHE A 201 -6.36 9.38 8.42
CA PHE A 201 -6.63 8.08 9.00
C PHE A 201 -7.62 8.25 10.16
N GLY A 202 -8.78 7.62 10.06
CA GLY A 202 -9.84 7.75 11.04
C GLY A 202 -10.88 8.86 10.78
N ASP A 203 -10.71 9.71 9.78
CA ASP A 203 -11.72 10.73 9.43
C ASP A 203 -13.06 10.11 8.96
N ASN A 204 -13.03 8.86 8.50
CA ASN A 204 -14.22 8.08 8.12
C ASN A 204 -14.96 7.48 9.32
N ASN A 205 -14.44 7.64 10.55
CA ASN A 205 -15.05 7.11 11.76
C ASN A 205 -16.02 8.12 12.37
N THR A 206 -17.03 7.62 13.08
CA THR A 206 -18.04 8.41 13.82
C THR A 206 -17.91 8.20 15.32
N GLY A 207 -18.52 9.10 16.11
CA GLY A 207 -18.61 8.96 17.57
C GLY A 207 -17.28 9.13 18.31
N LEU A 208 -17.13 8.44 19.44
CA LEU A 208 -16.00 8.55 20.37
C LEU A 208 -14.63 8.33 19.72
N LEU A 209 -14.55 7.43 18.73
CA LEU A 209 -13.31 7.14 17.98
C LEU A 209 -12.81 8.38 17.22
N LYS A 210 -13.69 9.17 16.64
CA LYS A 210 -13.31 10.43 15.98
C LYS A 210 -12.64 11.40 16.94
N THR A 211 -13.17 11.51 18.17
CA THR A 211 -12.62 12.39 19.21
C THR A 211 -11.26 11.91 19.71
N VAL A 212 -11.11 10.59 19.94
CA VAL A 212 -9.84 9.98 20.38
C VAL A 212 -8.75 10.15 19.31
N PHE A 213 -9.07 9.88 18.04
CA PHE A 213 -8.12 10.10 16.94
C PHE A 213 -7.81 11.58 16.72
N GLY A 214 -8.80 12.48 16.92
CA GLY A 214 -8.59 13.93 16.85
C GLY A 214 -7.56 14.41 17.88
N PHE A 215 -7.65 13.93 19.12
CA PHE A 215 -6.69 14.27 20.18
C PHE A 215 -5.30 13.64 19.93
N ALA A 216 -5.26 12.40 19.45
CA ALA A 216 -4.02 11.70 19.13
C ALA A 216 -3.24 12.35 17.96
N LYS A 217 -3.92 13.06 17.05
CA LYS A 217 -3.27 13.82 15.96
C LYS A 217 -2.29 14.88 16.47
N ASN A 218 -2.48 15.43 17.65
CA ASN A 218 -1.57 16.43 18.24
C ASN A 218 -0.18 15.86 18.59
N PHE A 219 -0.08 14.55 18.78
CA PHE A 219 1.17 13.84 19.05
C PHE A 219 1.72 13.05 17.86
N ALA A 220 1.06 13.18 16.72
CA ALA A 220 1.42 12.44 15.53
C ALA A 220 2.59 13.11 14.78
N LEU A 221 3.37 12.29 14.09
CA LEU A 221 4.41 12.77 13.19
C LEU A 221 3.79 13.55 12.03
N SER A 222 4.53 14.54 11.52
CA SER A 222 4.13 15.19 10.26
C SER A 222 4.17 14.19 9.10
N PRO A 223 3.38 14.40 8.03
CA PRO A 223 3.42 13.56 6.83
C PRO A 223 4.82 13.43 6.22
N GLU A 224 5.65 14.48 6.30
CA GLU A 224 7.03 14.48 5.80
C GLU A 224 7.91 13.50 6.58
N LYS A 225 7.78 13.48 7.92
CA LYS A 225 8.51 12.51 8.75
C LYS A 225 8.02 11.09 8.47
N GLY A 226 6.70 10.90 8.30
CA GLY A 226 6.09 9.61 7.97
C GLY A 226 6.51 9.07 6.61
N ALA A 227 6.72 9.95 5.62
CA ALA A 227 7.14 9.55 4.27
C ALA A 227 8.62 9.12 4.18
N ARG A 228 9.46 9.39 5.19
CA ARG A 228 10.91 9.15 5.10
C ARG A 228 11.27 7.70 4.80
N THR A 229 10.71 6.75 5.54
CA THR A 229 11.00 5.31 5.33
C THR A 229 10.47 4.83 3.98
N LEU A 230 9.31 5.34 3.54
CA LEU A 230 8.75 5.03 2.23
C LEU A 230 9.69 5.52 1.12
N LEU A 231 10.13 6.78 1.18
CA LEU A 231 11.08 7.36 0.23
C LEU A 231 12.43 6.62 0.25
N TYR A 232 12.93 6.26 1.43
CA TYR A 232 14.16 5.48 1.58
C TYR A 232 14.04 4.14 0.84
N LEU A 233 12.97 3.38 1.05
CA LEU A 233 12.76 2.11 0.35
C LEU A 233 12.58 2.29 -1.16
N ALA A 234 11.95 3.37 -1.59
CA ALA A 234 11.74 3.65 -3.01
C ALA A 234 13.02 4.09 -3.74
N THR A 235 13.98 4.71 -3.04
CA THR A 235 15.07 5.44 -3.73
C THR A 235 16.49 5.15 -3.27
N SER A 236 16.70 4.66 -2.01
CA SER A 236 18.06 4.49 -1.48
C SER A 236 18.80 3.34 -2.16
N PRO A 237 20.07 3.52 -2.56
CA PRO A 237 20.91 2.42 -3.02
C PRO A 237 21.24 1.40 -1.90
N GLU A 238 21.15 1.80 -0.63
CA GLU A 238 21.44 0.94 0.52
C GLU A 238 20.49 -0.27 0.64
N VAL A 239 19.32 -0.21 -0.02
CA VAL A 239 18.36 -1.31 -0.05
C VAL A 239 18.31 -2.04 -1.40
N ASP A 240 19.31 -1.84 -2.27
CA ASP A 240 19.43 -2.60 -3.51
C ASP A 240 19.60 -4.09 -3.19
N GLY A 241 18.75 -4.94 -3.78
CA GLY A 241 18.74 -6.37 -3.53
C GLY A 241 18.13 -6.80 -2.18
N VAL A 242 17.80 -5.87 -1.28
CA VAL A 242 17.12 -6.19 -0.02
C VAL A 242 15.66 -6.48 -0.30
N SER A 243 15.18 -7.66 0.12
CA SER A 243 13.81 -8.11 -0.12
C SER A 243 13.24 -8.88 1.08
N GLY A 244 11.92 -8.85 1.25
CA GLY A 244 11.19 -9.56 2.30
C GLY A 244 11.32 -8.95 3.70
N LYS A 245 11.79 -7.70 3.83
CA LYS A 245 12.06 -7.07 5.11
C LYS A 245 10.95 -6.08 5.52
N TYR A 246 10.77 -5.98 6.83
CA TYR A 246 9.96 -4.95 7.48
C TYR A 246 10.87 -3.85 8.02
N PHE A 247 10.51 -2.59 7.74
CA PHE A 247 11.33 -1.42 8.10
C PHE A 247 10.58 -0.49 9.05
N ASP A 248 11.30 0.01 10.04
CA ASP A 248 10.92 1.16 10.87
C ASP A 248 12.08 2.16 10.87
N LYS A 249 11.76 3.46 10.75
CA LYS A 249 12.75 4.56 10.74
C LYS A 249 13.94 4.31 9.80
N SER A 250 13.63 3.83 8.59
CA SER A 250 14.61 3.49 7.53
C SER A 250 15.61 2.40 7.91
N ARG A 251 15.26 1.52 8.87
CA ARG A 251 16.10 0.39 9.29
C ARG A 251 15.29 -0.90 9.25
N PRO A 252 15.89 -2.02 8.82
CA PRO A 252 15.27 -3.33 8.98
C PRO A 252 14.96 -3.59 10.45
N THR A 253 13.75 -4.03 10.73
CA THR A 253 13.26 -4.27 12.10
C THR A 253 12.53 -5.60 12.13
N THR A 254 12.67 -6.35 13.23
CA THR A 254 11.96 -7.61 13.43
C THR A 254 10.49 -7.36 13.69
N PRO A 255 9.57 -7.85 12.84
CA PRO A 255 8.14 -7.75 13.08
C PRO A 255 7.69 -8.73 14.18
N SER A 256 6.39 -8.81 14.48
CA SER A 256 5.86 -9.79 15.46
C SER A 256 6.13 -11.23 15.02
N LYS A 257 5.99 -12.19 15.96
CA LYS A 257 6.17 -13.61 15.67
C LYS A 257 5.18 -14.09 14.60
N GLU A 258 3.94 -13.66 14.68
CA GLU A 258 2.90 -14.00 13.70
C GLU A 258 3.23 -13.48 12.29
N ALA A 259 3.90 -12.33 12.19
CA ALA A 259 4.34 -11.76 10.92
C ALA A 259 5.56 -12.48 10.30
N GLN A 260 6.14 -13.43 11.02
CA GLN A 260 7.26 -14.26 10.57
C GLN A 260 6.85 -15.70 10.22
N ASP A 261 5.55 -16.00 10.27
CA ASP A 261 5.00 -17.32 9.93
C ASP A 261 4.89 -17.47 8.41
N ASP A 262 5.83 -18.23 7.83
CA ASP A 262 5.87 -18.45 6.38
C ASP A 262 4.74 -19.37 5.90
N ALA A 263 4.23 -20.28 6.75
CA ALA A 263 3.08 -21.11 6.41
C ALA A 263 1.80 -20.26 6.34
N ALA A 264 1.62 -19.35 7.30
CA ALA A 264 0.51 -18.37 7.25
C ALA A 264 0.63 -17.44 6.04
N ALA A 265 1.85 -17.01 5.66
CA ALA A 265 2.08 -16.18 4.48
C ALA A 265 1.68 -16.89 3.18
N ALA A 266 2.10 -18.15 3.02
CA ALA A 266 1.73 -18.97 1.86
C ALA A 266 0.22 -19.24 1.80
N LYS A 267 -0.42 -19.56 2.94
CA LYS A 267 -1.88 -19.76 3.00
C LYS A 267 -2.65 -18.47 2.69
N LEU A 268 -2.19 -17.32 3.21
CA LEU A 268 -2.81 -16.03 2.89
C LEU A 268 -2.73 -15.72 1.40
N TRP A 269 -1.59 -16.00 0.76
CA TRP A 269 -1.44 -15.84 -0.69
C TRP A 269 -2.46 -16.68 -1.44
N GLN A 270 -2.56 -17.97 -1.13
CA GLN A 270 -3.49 -18.88 -1.77
C GLN A 270 -4.94 -18.38 -1.64
N VAL A 271 -5.39 -18.05 -0.43
CA VAL A 271 -6.74 -17.52 -0.20
C VAL A 271 -6.99 -16.21 -0.96
N SER A 272 -5.98 -15.32 -1.00
CA SER A 272 -6.09 -14.06 -1.76
C SER A 272 -6.18 -14.30 -3.26
N ALA A 273 -5.45 -15.29 -3.77
CA ALA A 273 -5.51 -15.70 -5.18
C ALA A 273 -6.88 -16.31 -5.53
N GLU A 274 -7.42 -17.18 -4.68
CA GLU A 274 -8.75 -17.77 -4.84
C GLU A 274 -9.84 -16.68 -4.85
N ILE A 275 -9.82 -15.75 -3.90
CA ILE A 275 -10.79 -14.65 -3.81
C ILE A 275 -10.71 -13.74 -5.05
N SER A 276 -9.51 -13.41 -5.48
CA SER A 276 -9.33 -12.44 -6.55
C SER A 276 -9.30 -13.04 -7.95
N GLY A 277 -8.98 -14.34 -8.08
CA GLY A 277 -8.70 -14.98 -9.36
C GLY A 277 -7.43 -14.49 -10.04
N VAL A 278 -6.48 -13.92 -9.28
CA VAL A 278 -5.15 -13.49 -9.78
C VAL A 278 -4.04 -13.99 -8.86
N GLY A 279 -2.82 -14.12 -9.38
CA GLY A 279 -1.67 -14.50 -8.56
C GLY A 279 -1.56 -16.00 -8.25
N ALA A 280 -2.26 -16.86 -9.00
CA ALA A 280 -2.21 -18.31 -8.87
C ALA A 280 -0.84 -18.88 -9.23
#